data_3ea02ce90a10d04d5f9707d0d01489bc
#
_entry.id   3ea02ce90a10d04d5f9707d0d01489bc
#
_cell.length_a   1.000
_cell.length_b   1.000
_cell.length_c   1.000
_cell.angle_alpha   90.00
_cell.angle_beta   90.00
_cell.angle_gamma   90.00
#
_symmetry.space_group_name_H-M   'P 1'
#
loop_
_entity.id
_entity.type
_entity.pdbx_description
1 polymer ?
#
loop_
_entity_poly.entity_id
_entity_poly.type
_entity_poly.pdbx_seq_one_letter_code
_entity_poly.pdbx_strand_id
1 'polypeptide(L)'
;ETSWCIGKIPASYLDSLNMDGMKGRRIGVLKSLFGKEEINSSTNEVLRNAMKVFEENGATLVPIEDDIDQPWLTSETSVHLDDFEHDLNGYLDKLPPEWPIHSMREVLEKGLFHPFSEGNMRDAMKLGVGTPRYLEKMYNKIGVRTHILKIMADLQLDAMIYPHQQQLVCKIGGNQQQRNGVLCSSTGFPSIAVPAGFAPDENAPIGVPVGMEIIGRPWSEPLLIEIAYS
;
A
#
# COMPACT_ATOMS: atom_id res chain seq x y z
N GLU A 1 6.14 -17.83 1.77
CA GLU A 1 5.25 -16.93 0.98
C GLU A 1 5.25 -17.32 -0.50
N THR A 2 6.40 -17.51 -1.12
CA THR A 2 6.48 -17.83 -2.56
C THR A 2 5.75 -19.12 -2.97
N SER A 3 5.53 -20.06 -2.05
CA SER A 3 4.75 -21.27 -2.33
C SER A 3 3.27 -21.02 -2.65
N TRP A 4 2.72 -19.90 -2.17
CA TRP A 4 1.32 -19.53 -2.42
C TRP A 4 1.04 -19.11 -3.86
N CYS A 5 2.09 -18.73 -4.60
CA CYS A 5 1.97 -18.31 -5.99
C CYS A 5 2.07 -19.46 -7.00
N ILE A 6 2.31 -20.71 -6.54
CA ILE A 6 2.40 -21.87 -7.43
C ILE A 6 1.13 -22.01 -8.26
N GLY A 7 1.27 -22.03 -9.60
CA GLY A 7 0.18 -22.11 -10.55
C GLY A 7 -0.64 -20.81 -10.71
N LYS A 8 -0.20 -19.69 -10.11
CA LYS A 8 -0.85 -18.37 -10.21
C LYS A 8 -0.04 -17.37 -11.04
N ILE A 9 1.26 -17.60 -11.16
CA ILE A 9 2.15 -16.71 -11.93
C ILE A 9 2.00 -17.03 -13.41
N PRO A 10 1.77 -16.03 -14.29
CA PRO A 10 1.76 -16.22 -15.72
C PRO A 10 3.16 -16.58 -16.24
N ALA A 11 3.25 -17.14 -17.44
CA ALA A 11 4.52 -17.45 -18.07
C ALA A 11 5.37 -16.20 -18.33
N SER A 12 4.71 -15.08 -18.61
CA SER A 12 5.34 -13.76 -18.80
C SER A 12 4.38 -12.64 -18.42
N TYR A 13 4.84 -11.66 -17.67
CA TYR A 13 4.12 -10.41 -17.43
C TYR A 13 4.22 -9.44 -18.64
N LEU A 14 5.13 -9.67 -19.57
CA LEU A 14 5.22 -8.87 -20.81
C LEU A 14 3.98 -9.04 -21.68
N ASP A 15 3.30 -10.17 -21.58
CA ASP A 15 2.04 -10.45 -22.31
C ASP A 15 0.89 -9.53 -21.84
N SER A 16 1.05 -8.88 -20.69
CA SER A 16 0.10 -7.91 -20.13
C SER A 16 0.37 -6.45 -20.56
N LEU A 17 1.36 -6.19 -21.40
CA LEU A 17 1.64 -4.85 -21.92
C LEU A 17 0.69 -4.52 -23.08
N ASN A 18 -0.48 -4.00 -22.73
CA ASN A 18 -1.58 -3.72 -23.65
C ASN A 18 -1.99 -2.24 -23.57
N MET A 19 -1.88 -1.52 -24.68
CA MET A 19 -2.27 -0.11 -24.78
C MET A 19 -3.78 0.14 -24.64
N ASP A 20 -4.60 -0.89 -24.85
CA ASP A 20 -6.05 -0.84 -24.67
C ASP A 20 -6.49 -1.43 -23.30
N GLY A 21 -5.59 -1.58 -22.35
CA GLY A 21 -5.82 -2.24 -21.07
C GLY A 21 -6.91 -1.62 -20.20
N MET A 22 -7.18 -0.32 -20.33
CA MET A 22 -8.26 0.39 -19.64
C MET A 22 -9.62 0.24 -20.32
N LYS A 23 -9.68 -0.09 -21.59
CA LYS A 23 -10.92 -0.07 -22.40
C LYS A 23 -11.96 -1.04 -21.88
N GLY A 24 -13.14 -0.49 -21.55
CA GLY A 24 -14.28 -1.25 -21.02
C GLY A 24 -14.14 -1.68 -19.56
N ARG A 25 -13.05 -1.32 -18.87
CA ARG A 25 -12.84 -1.64 -17.46
C ARG A 25 -13.71 -0.77 -16.55
N ARG A 26 -14.13 -1.35 -15.45
CA ARG A 26 -14.87 -0.68 -14.37
C ARG A 26 -13.93 -0.46 -13.19
N ILE A 27 -13.56 0.78 -12.97
CA ILE A 27 -12.56 1.16 -11.96
C ILE A 27 -13.25 1.90 -10.81
N GLY A 28 -13.21 1.31 -9.62
CA GLY A 28 -13.75 1.91 -8.42
C GLY A 28 -12.88 3.08 -7.94
N VAL A 29 -13.49 4.20 -7.58
CA VAL A 29 -12.81 5.33 -6.94
C VAL A 29 -13.13 5.32 -5.46
N LEU A 30 -12.15 4.93 -4.62
CA LEU A 30 -12.34 4.77 -3.18
C LEU A 30 -12.24 6.13 -2.47
N LYS A 31 -13.37 6.84 -2.40
CA LYS A 31 -13.44 8.25 -1.96
C LYS A 31 -13.04 8.46 -0.50
N SER A 32 -13.24 7.47 0.38
CA SER A 32 -12.87 7.55 1.79
C SER A 32 -11.37 7.73 2.01
N LEU A 33 -10.53 7.31 1.05
CA LEU A 33 -9.08 7.48 1.09
C LEU A 33 -8.58 8.78 0.45
N PHE A 34 -9.47 9.63 -0.08
CA PHE A 34 -9.12 11.00 -0.44
C PHE A 34 -9.22 11.89 0.81
N GLY A 35 -8.17 12.64 1.10
CA GLY A 35 -8.18 13.55 2.24
C GLY A 35 -9.21 14.69 2.05
N LYS A 36 -9.74 15.19 3.16
CA LYS A 36 -10.80 16.22 3.18
C LYS A 36 -10.31 17.57 3.69
N GLU A 37 -9.07 17.66 4.13
CA GLU A 37 -8.46 18.86 4.68
C GLU A 37 -7.80 19.70 3.56
N GLU A 38 -7.54 20.96 3.84
CA GLU A 38 -6.88 21.87 2.89
C GLU A 38 -5.54 21.34 2.40
N ILE A 39 -4.75 20.73 3.28
CA ILE A 39 -3.45 20.13 2.96
C ILE A 39 -3.54 19.03 1.89
N ASN A 40 -4.71 18.45 1.68
CA ASN A 40 -4.95 17.38 0.70
C ASN A 40 -5.35 17.91 -0.68
N SER A 41 -5.66 19.21 -0.79
CA SER A 41 -6.26 19.80 -2.00
C SER A 41 -5.40 19.58 -3.24
N SER A 42 -4.11 19.83 -3.15
CA SER A 42 -3.17 19.68 -4.26
C SER A 42 -3.07 18.22 -4.74
N THR A 43 -2.96 17.26 -3.82
CA THR A 43 -2.96 15.83 -4.14
C THR A 43 -4.26 15.44 -4.83
N ASN A 44 -5.39 15.85 -4.27
CA ASN A 44 -6.71 15.54 -4.82
C ASN A 44 -6.93 16.13 -6.22
N GLU A 45 -6.37 17.31 -6.50
CA GLU A 45 -6.46 17.94 -7.83
C GLU A 45 -5.69 17.12 -8.85
N VAL A 46 -4.44 16.73 -8.55
CA VAL A 46 -3.64 15.88 -9.42
C VAL A 46 -4.35 14.56 -9.71
N LEU A 47 -4.92 13.92 -8.68
CA LEU A 47 -5.66 12.66 -8.84
C LEU A 47 -6.90 12.84 -9.73
N ARG A 48 -7.67 13.94 -9.54
CA ARG A 48 -8.83 14.23 -10.40
C ARG A 48 -8.43 14.40 -11.88
N ASN A 49 -7.28 14.99 -12.15
CA ASN A 49 -6.79 15.13 -13.52
C ASN A 49 -6.33 13.78 -14.09
N ALA A 50 -5.61 12.97 -13.31
CA ALA A 50 -5.22 11.62 -13.73
C ALA A 50 -6.45 10.72 -13.99
N MET A 51 -7.51 10.83 -13.20
CA MET A 51 -8.74 10.07 -13.42
C MET A 51 -9.41 10.34 -14.77
N LYS A 52 -9.27 11.55 -15.33
CA LYS A 52 -9.77 11.85 -16.69
C LYS A 52 -9.10 10.98 -17.75
N VAL A 53 -7.82 10.66 -17.56
CA VAL A 53 -7.07 9.78 -18.48
C VAL A 53 -7.70 8.39 -18.53
N PHE A 54 -8.19 7.87 -17.39
CA PHE A 54 -8.91 6.59 -17.37
C PHE A 54 -10.18 6.63 -18.23
N GLU A 55 -10.98 7.69 -18.11
CA GLU A 55 -12.20 7.87 -18.90
C GLU A 55 -11.90 8.07 -20.39
N GLU A 56 -10.89 8.86 -20.73
CA GLU A 56 -10.42 9.10 -22.10
C GLU A 56 -9.93 7.81 -22.77
N ASN A 57 -9.35 6.88 -22.00
CA ASN A 57 -8.93 5.55 -22.47
C ASN A 57 -10.03 4.48 -22.34
N GLY A 58 -11.27 4.88 -22.12
CA GLY A 58 -12.45 4.03 -22.21
C GLY A 58 -12.78 3.22 -20.95
N ALA A 59 -12.21 3.55 -19.81
CA ALA A 59 -12.64 3.01 -18.52
C ALA A 59 -13.90 3.72 -18.01
N THR A 60 -14.68 3.04 -17.19
CA THR A 60 -15.80 3.61 -16.43
C THR A 60 -15.39 3.79 -14.99
N LEU A 61 -15.35 5.02 -14.49
CA LEU A 61 -15.09 5.32 -13.08
C LEU A 61 -16.36 5.15 -12.26
N VAL A 62 -16.28 4.35 -11.20
CA VAL A 62 -17.39 4.03 -10.30
C VAL A 62 -17.08 4.61 -8.92
N PRO A 63 -17.74 5.68 -8.47
CA PRO A 63 -17.50 6.20 -7.13
C PRO A 63 -17.95 5.19 -6.07
N ILE A 64 -17.09 4.96 -5.09
CA ILE A 64 -17.36 4.10 -3.94
C ILE A 64 -17.59 5.00 -2.74
N GLU A 65 -18.81 4.96 -2.22
CA GLU A 65 -19.19 5.59 -0.97
C GLU A 65 -19.04 4.55 0.15
N ASP A 66 -17.90 4.57 0.81
CA ASP A 66 -17.53 3.64 1.87
C ASP A 66 -16.87 4.37 3.03
N ASP A 67 -16.84 3.75 4.20
CA ASP A 67 -16.30 4.31 5.45
C ASP A 67 -14.94 3.73 5.81
N ILE A 68 -14.13 3.33 4.83
CA ILE A 68 -12.76 2.86 5.10
C ILE A 68 -11.97 4.00 5.73
N ASP A 69 -11.60 3.78 7.01
CA ASP A 69 -10.86 4.75 7.81
C ASP A 69 -9.37 4.41 7.82
N GLN A 70 -8.55 5.27 7.21
CA GLN A 70 -7.10 5.07 7.12
C GLN A 70 -6.42 5.02 8.51
N PRO A 71 -6.72 5.88 9.50
CA PRO A 71 -6.21 5.74 10.85
C PRO A 71 -6.55 4.40 11.49
N TRP A 72 -7.80 3.94 11.36
CA TRP A 72 -8.22 2.64 11.87
C TRP A 72 -7.47 1.48 11.18
N LEU A 73 -7.33 1.51 9.86
CA LEU A 73 -6.52 0.51 9.15
C LEU A 73 -5.10 0.44 9.72
N THR A 74 -4.48 1.60 9.96
CA THR A 74 -3.11 1.66 10.49
C THR A 74 -3.00 1.08 11.90
N SER A 75 -3.93 1.42 12.81
CA SER A 75 -3.88 0.97 14.20
C SER A 75 -4.37 -0.46 14.38
N GLU A 76 -5.39 -0.88 13.62
CA GLU A 76 -6.15 -2.10 13.87
C GLU A 76 -5.78 -3.27 12.93
N THR A 77 -5.01 -3.04 11.88
CA THR A 77 -4.60 -4.10 10.96
C THR A 77 -3.09 -4.22 10.77
N SER A 78 -2.31 -3.19 11.10
CA SER A 78 -0.87 -3.22 10.91
C SER A 78 -0.19 -4.05 12.00
N VAL A 79 0.53 -5.09 11.59
CA VAL A 79 1.26 -6.02 12.47
C VAL A 79 2.78 -5.92 12.30
N HIS A 80 3.28 -4.95 11.53
CA HIS A 80 4.70 -4.87 11.19
C HIS A 80 5.62 -4.72 12.41
N LEU A 81 5.17 -4.04 13.48
CA LEU A 81 5.93 -3.97 14.72
C LEU A 81 5.80 -5.24 15.56
N ASP A 82 4.65 -5.92 15.50
CA ASP A 82 4.42 -7.19 16.20
C ASP A 82 5.29 -8.32 15.61
N ASP A 83 5.49 -8.32 14.28
CA ASP A 83 6.28 -9.31 13.55
C ASP A 83 7.80 -9.01 13.56
N PHE A 84 8.19 -7.74 13.73
CA PHE A 84 9.53 -7.26 13.40
C PHE A 84 10.65 -7.99 14.18
N GLU A 85 10.57 -8.10 15.50
CA GLU A 85 11.58 -8.82 16.29
C GLU A 85 11.65 -10.29 15.89
N HIS A 86 10.49 -10.95 15.79
CA HIS A 86 10.37 -12.36 15.42
C HIS A 86 11.01 -12.64 14.05
N ASP A 87 10.64 -11.86 13.05
CA ASP A 87 11.09 -12.10 11.68
C ASP A 87 12.55 -11.74 11.47
N LEU A 88 13.04 -10.63 12.07
CA LEU A 88 14.44 -10.25 12.01
C LEU A 88 15.33 -11.30 12.69
N ASN A 89 14.96 -11.76 13.89
CA ASN A 89 15.70 -12.80 14.58
C ASN A 89 15.70 -14.10 13.76
N GLY A 90 14.56 -14.52 13.21
CA GLY A 90 14.47 -15.69 12.34
C GLY A 90 15.24 -15.59 11.02
N TYR A 91 15.51 -14.38 10.54
CA TYR A 91 16.42 -14.14 9.42
C TYR A 91 17.89 -14.27 9.86
N LEU A 92 18.25 -13.62 10.97
CA LEU A 92 19.63 -13.61 11.50
C LEU A 92 20.10 -15.00 11.93
N ASP A 93 19.21 -15.82 12.49
CA ASP A 93 19.51 -17.21 12.89
C ASP A 93 19.92 -18.13 11.72
N LYS A 94 19.60 -17.76 10.49
CA LYS A 94 19.97 -18.51 9.28
C LYS A 94 21.33 -18.08 8.72
N LEU A 95 21.93 -17.04 9.27
CA LEU A 95 23.25 -16.57 8.84
C LEU A 95 24.36 -17.46 9.44
N PRO A 96 25.56 -17.50 8.81
CA PRO A 96 26.68 -18.25 9.34
C PRO A 96 27.04 -17.82 10.77
N PRO A 97 27.49 -18.74 11.65
CA PRO A 97 27.81 -18.45 13.06
C PRO A 97 28.85 -17.34 13.26
N GLU A 98 29.73 -17.12 12.29
CA GLU A 98 30.75 -16.05 12.29
C GLU A 98 30.18 -14.67 12.00
N TRP A 99 28.89 -14.56 11.66
CA TRP A 99 28.23 -13.28 11.43
C TRP A 99 28.16 -12.47 12.73
N PRO A 100 28.45 -11.14 12.71
CA PRO A 100 28.66 -10.36 13.93
C PRO A 100 27.38 -10.04 14.71
N ILE A 101 26.19 -10.34 14.15
CA ILE A 101 24.88 -9.98 14.70
C ILE A 101 23.91 -11.16 14.54
N HIS A 102 23.25 -11.53 15.64
CA HIS A 102 22.32 -12.65 15.66
C HIS A 102 20.91 -12.31 16.19
N SER A 103 20.68 -11.06 16.62
CA SER A 103 19.38 -10.63 17.11
C SER A 103 19.14 -9.12 16.99
N MET A 104 17.86 -8.72 16.99
CA MET A 104 17.46 -7.30 17.07
C MET A 104 18.01 -6.64 18.35
N ARG A 105 18.08 -7.38 19.45
CA ARG A 105 18.67 -6.91 20.72
C ARG A 105 20.13 -6.48 20.51
N GLU A 106 20.93 -7.32 19.87
CA GLU A 106 22.33 -7.00 19.56
C GLU A 106 22.48 -5.80 18.63
N VAL A 107 21.59 -5.65 17.64
CA VAL A 107 21.54 -4.47 16.77
C VAL A 107 21.36 -3.20 17.61
N LEU A 108 20.41 -3.22 18.57
CA LEU A 108 20.16 -2.09 19.48
C LEU A 108 21.32 -1.84 20.43
N GLU A 109 21.87 -2.87 21.06
CA GLU A 109 23.00 -2.75 22.03
C GLU A 109 24.28 -2.23 21.37
N LYS A 110 24.53 -2.64 20.11
CA LYS A 110 25.72 -2.21 19.35
C LYS A 110 25.49 -0.88 18.59
N GLY A 111 24.28 -0.31 18.61
CA GLY A 111 23.97 0.94 17.91
C GLY A 111 24.05 0.84 16.39
N LEU A 112 23.81 -0.34 15.80
CA LEU A 112 23.98 -0.63 14.36
C LEU A 112 22.69 -0.35 13.57
N PHE A 113 22.10 0.81 13.77
CA PHE A 113 20.85 1.24 13.12
C PHE A 113 20.87 2.75 12.88
N HIS A 114 20.05 3.20 11.92
CA HIS A 114 19.82 4.62 11.75
C HIS A 114 18.96 5.14 12.91
N PRO A 115 19.29 6.31 13.54
CA PRO A 115 18.56 6.84 14.71
C PRO A 115 17.03 6.90 14.53
N PHE A 116 16.56 7.16 13.32
CA PHE A 116 15.13 7.16 12.98
C PHE A 116 14.43 5.82 13.29
N SER A 117 15.13 4.69 13.21
CA SER A 117 14.56 3.36 13.41
C SER A 117 14.54 2.91 14.87
N GLU A 118 15.21 3.61 15.77
CA GLU A 118 15.38 3.19 17.17
C GLU A 118 14.03 3.02 17.88
N GLY A 119 13.13 4.00 17.74
CA GLY A 119 11.81 3.94 18.35
C GLY A 119 11.03 2.70 17.95
N ASN A 120 10.93 2.44 16.65
CA ASN A 120 10.23 1.28 16.12
C ASN A 120 10.83 -0.05 16.61
N MET A 121 12.15 -0.16 16.66
CA MET A 121 12.83 -1.38 17.16
C MET A 121 12.56 -1.60 18.64
N ARG A 122 12.62 -0.54 19.47
CA ARG A 122 12.31 -0.63 20.91
C ARG A 122 10.85 -0.95 21.18
N ASP A 123 9.93 -0.44 20.35
CA ASP A 123 8.51 -0.75 20.47
C ASP A 123 8.21 -2.18 20.02
N ALA A 124 8.82 -2.65 18.95
CA ALA A 124 8.72 -4.03 18.48
C ALA A 124 9.10 -5.04 19.56
N MET A 125 10.16 -4.75 20.34
CA MET A 125 10.58 -5.63 21.47
C MET A 125 9.58 -5.72 22.64
N LYS A 126 8.54 -4.87 22.67
CA LYS A 126 7.46 -4.91 23.68
C LYS A 126 6.22 -5.65 23.17
N LEU A 127 6.19 -5.93 21.87
CA LEU A 127 5.09 -6.58 21.16
C LEU A 127 5.46 -8.04 20.87
N GLY A 128 4.64 -8.74 20.11
CA GLY A 128 5.00 -10.10 19.69
C GLY A 128 3.86 -10.82 18.98
N VAL A 129 4.26 -11.76 18.15
CA VAL A 129 3.35 -12.66 17.44
C VAL A 129 2.55 -13.53 18.42
N GLY A 130 1.31 -13.85 18.07
CA GLY A 130 0.44 -14.73 18.87
C GLY A 130 -0.17 -14.11 20.12
N THR A 131 0.09 -12.87 20.45
CA THR A 131 -0.59 -12.16 21.53
C THR A 131 -2.08 -11.95 21.20
N PRO A 132 -2.98 -11.77 22.20
CA PRO A 132 -4.39 -11.48 21.91
C PRO A 132 -4.57 -10.27 20.98
N ARG A 133 -3.77 -9.22 21.16
CA ARG A 133 -3.82 -8.02 20.30
C ARG A 133 -3.35 -8.31 18.87
N TYR A 134 -2.30 -9.10 18.70
CA TYR A 134 -1.85 -9.55 17.38
C TYR A 134 -2.96 -10.34 16.66
N LEU A 135 -3.58 -11.29 17.34
CA LEU A 135 -4.66 -12.10 16.78
C LEU A 135 -5.87 -11.26 16.40
N GLU A 136 -6.23 -10.25 17.19
CA GLU A 136 -7.28 -9.29 16.88
C GLU A 136 -6.99 -8.55 15.56
N LYS A 137 -5.77 -8.02 15.41
CA LYS A 137 -5.33 -7.37 14.17
C LYS A 137 -5.40 -8.31 12.96
N MET A 138 -4.99 -9.57 13.13
CA MET A 138 -5.08 -10.59 12.08
C MET A 138 -6.54 -10.88 11.69
N TYR A 139 -7.46 -10.92 12.65
CA TYR A 139 -8.89 -11.00 12.36
C TYR A 139 -9.42 -9.80 11.59
N ASN A 140 -9.01 -8.60 11.99
CA ASN A 140 -9.38 -7.37 11.31
C ASN A 140 -8.91 -7.37 9.84
N LYS A 141 -7.69 -7.85 9.56
CA LYS A 141 -7.18 -8.04 8.18
C LYS A 141 -8.10 -8.92 7.35
N ILE A 142 -8.60 -10.04 7.91
CA ILE A 142 -9.54 -10.92 7.22
C ILE A 142 -10.85 -10.17 6.93
N GLY A 143 -11.35 -9.40 7.90
CA GLY A 143 -12.54 -8.58 7.75
C GLY A 143 -12.41 -7.56 6.62
N VAL A 144 -11.31 -6.78 6.62
CA VAL A 144 -11.02 -5.79 5.55
C VAL A 144 -10.92 -6.46 4.18
N ARG A 145 -10.19 -7.56 4.10
CA ARG A 145 -10.07 -8.34 2.85
C ARG A 145 -11.43 -8.75 2.30
N THR A 146 -12.29 -9.29 3.16
CA THR A 146 -13.63 -9.73 2.78
C THR A 146 -14.51 -8.54 2.34
N HIS A 147 -14.41 -7.42 3.06
CA HIS A 147 -15.15 -6.20 2.75
C HIS A 147 -14.78 -5.64 1.37
N ILE A 148 -13.49 -5.51 1.09
CA ILE A 148 -13.00 -5.05 -0.22
C ILE A 148 -13.46 -5.97 -1.36
N LEU A 149 -13.37 -7.30 -1.18
CA LEU A 149 -13.87 -8.25 -2.18
C LEU A 149 -15.38 -8.11 -2.41
N LYS A 150 -16.15 -7.86 -1.36
CA LYS A 150 -17.58 -7.62 -1.46
C LYS A 150 -17.89 -6.36 -2.28
N ILE A 151 -17.22 -5.24 -1.99
CA ILE A 151 -17.37 -4.00 -2.76
C ILE A 151 -17.06 -4.25 -4.24
N MET A 152 -15.93 -4.90 -4.53
CA MET A 152 -15.53 -5.20 -5.90
C MET A 152 -16.53 -6.12 -6.63
N ALA A 153 -17.16 -7.06 -5.91
CA ALA A 153 -18.17 -7.95 -6.48
C ALA A 153 -19.50 -7.22 -6.71
N ASP A 154 -20.02 -6.52 -5.71
CA ASP A 154 -21.32 -5.83 -5.77
C ASP A 154 -21.35 -4.77 -6.89
N LEU A 155 -20.25 -4.06 -7.08
CA LEU A 155 -20.12 -2.99 -8.09
C LEU A 155 -19.50 -3.50 -9.40
N GLN A 156 -19.18 -4.79 -9.51
CA GLN A 156 -18.55 -5.42 -10.68
C GLN A 156 -17.27 -4.70 -11.12
N LEU A 157 -16.38 -4.41 -10.16
CA LEU A 157 -15.14 -3.68 -10.42
C LEU A 157 -14.03 -4.61 -10.90
N ASP A 158 -13.24 -4.15 -11.84
CA ASP A 158 -11.97 -4.77 -12.25
C ASP A 158 -10.84 -4.44 -11.27
N ALA A 159 -10.73 -3.17 -10.89
CA ALA A 159 -9.76 -2.65 -9.93
C ALA A 159 -10.34 -1.46 -9.16
N MET A 160 -9.62 -0.96 -8.16
CA MET A 160 -9.96 0.29 -7.47
C MET A 160 -8.74 1.21 -7.44
N ILE A 161 -8.99 2.53 -7.43
CA ILE A 161 -7.96 3.57 -7.38
C ILE A 161 -8.18 4.51 -6.20
N TYR A 162 -7.07 5.00 -5.67
CA TYR A 162 -7.02 6.02 -4.61
C TYR A 162 -5.63 6.68 -4.57
N PRO A 163 -5.46 7.84 -3.92
CA PRO A 163 -4.15 8.44 -3.73
C PRO A 163 -3.29 7.51 -2.86
N HIS A 164 -2.07 7.19 -3.27
CA HIS A 164 -1.14 6.43 -2.41
C HIS A 164 -0.86 7.16 -1.10
N GLN A 165 -0.80 8.48 -1.14
CA GLN A 165 -0.76 9.36 0.02
C GLN A 165 -1.76 10.49 -0.14
N GLN A 166 -2.44 10.88 0.96
CA GLN A 166 -3.45 11.93 0.91
C GLN A 166 -2.85 13.35 0.83
N GLN A 167 -1.59 13.52 1.21
CA GLN A 167 -0.88 14.79 1.18
C GLN A 167 0.47 14.67 0.48
N LEU A 168 1.05 15.79 0.08
CA LEU A 168 2.37 15.82 -0.53
C LEU A 168 3.44 15.28 0.43
N VAL A 169 4.55 14.82 -0.13
CA VAL A 169 5.69 14.33 0.67
C VAL A 169 6.18 15.41 1.63
N CYS A 170 6.44 15.04 2.86
CA CYS A 170 7.00 15.96 3.86
C CYS A 170 8.47 16.30 3.55
N LYS A 171 8.94 17.42 4.09
CA LYS A 171 10.38 17.79 4.02
C LYS A 171 11.23 16.73 4.72
N ILE A 172 12.50 16.59 4.30
CA ILE A 172 13.46 15.67 4.90
C ILE A 172 13.54 15.91 6.42
N GLY A 173 13.44 14.84 7.19
CA GLY A 173 13.37 14.88 8.66
C GLY A 173 11.97 15.08 9.23
N GLY A 174 10.95 15.35 8.39
CA GLY A 174 9.56 15.40 8.81
C GLY A 174 8.94 14.01 8.97
N ASN A 175 7.73 13.97 9.53
CA ASN A 175 6.96 12.74 9.70
C ASN A 175 5.84 12.68 8.66
N GLN A 176 5.92 11.73 7.73
CA GLN A 176 4.89 11.54 6.71
C GLN A 176 3.62 10.96 7.33
N GLN A 177 2.52 11.67 7.16
CA GLN A 177 1.19 11.29 7.63
C GLN A 177 0.27 10.84 6.49
N GLN A 178 -0.90 10.30 6.83
CA GLN A 178 -2.00 10.02 5.90
C GLN A 178 -1.58 9.12 4.72
N ARG A 179 -0.88 8.00 5.01
CA ARG A 179 -0.44 7.01 4.01
C ARG A 179 -1.51 5.95 3.78
N ASN A 180 -2.01 5.84 2.55
CA ASN A 180 -3.06 4.88 2.18
C ASN A 180 -2.53 3.49 1.78
N GLY A 181 -1.22 3.33 1.54
CA GLY A 181 -0.60 2.04 1.24
C GLY A 181 -0.83 0.96 2.31
N VAL A 182 -1.35 1.35 3.48
CA VAL A 182 -1.82 0.41 4.50
C VAL A 182 -2.95 -0.50 4.00
N LEU A 183 -3.78 -0.08 3.03
CA LEU A 183 -4.89 -0.88 2.53
C LEU A 183 -4.39 -2.15 1.81
N CYS A 184 -3.41 -2.04 0.91
CA CYS A 184 -2.86 -3.21 0.22
C CYS A 184 -2.16 -4.16 1.20
N SER A 185 -1.41 -3.64 2.19
CA SER A 185 -0.77 -4.46 3.22
C SER A 185 -1.75 -5.12 4.17
N SER A 186 -2.90 -4.49 4.44
CA SER A 186 -3.98 -5.06 5.26
C SER A 186 -4.71 -6.20 4.55
N THR A 187 -4.96 -6.03 3.24
CA THR A 187 -5.68 -7.04 2.44
C THR A 187 -4.78 -8.15 1.91
N GLY A 188 -3.49 -7.88 1.71
CA GLY A 188 -2.58 -8.75 0.97
C GLY A 188 -2.95 -8.86 -0.52
N PHE A 189 -3.65 -7.86 -1.06
CA PHE A 189 -3.97 -7.81 -2.48
C PHE A 189 -2.84 -7.16 -3.27
N PRO A 190 -2.64 -7.55 -4.53
CA PRO A 190 -1.70 -6.87 -5.39
C PRO A 190 -2.12 -5.43 -5.64
N SER A 191 -1.16 -4.54 -5.61
CA SER A 191 -1.33 -3.14 -6.01
C SER A 191 -0.14 -2.67 -6.82
N ILE A 192 -0.37 -1.67 -7.67
CA ILE A 192 0.67 -0.97 -8.43
C ILE A 192 0.49 0.53 -8.22
N ALA A 193 1.58 1.23 -7.95
CA ALA A 193 1.59 2.68 -7.89
C ALA A 193 2.07 3.26 -9.22
N VAL A 194 1.29 4.16 -9.79
CA VAL A 194 1.62 4.86 -11.03
C VAL A 194 1.77 6.36 -10.78
N PRO A 195 2.61 7.08 -11.55
CA PRO A 195 2.67 8.53 -11.50
C PRO A 195 1.32 9.13 -11.94
N ALA A 196 0.69 9.91 -11.06
CA ALA A 196 -0.54 10.64 -11.38
C ALA A 196 -0.28 12.05 -11.93
N GLY A 197 0.90 12.59 -11.67
CA GLY A 197 1.31 13.92 -12.06
C GLY A 197 2.12 14.64 -11.01
N PHE A 198 2.21 15.95 -11.13
CA PHE A 198 2.98 16.80 -10.22
C PHE A 198 2.07 17.89 -9.64
N ALA A 199 2.12 18.06 -8.33
CA ALA A 199 1.49 19.18 -7.65
C ALA A 199 2.42 20.38 -7.61
N PRO A 200 1.96 21.61 -7.88
CA PRO A 200 2.78 22.80 -7.74
C PRO A 200 3.24 23.00 -6.29
N ASP A 201 4.51 23.37 -6.12
CA ASP A 201 5.10 23.77 -4.84
C ASP A 201 6.23 24.77 -5.06
N GLU A 202 6.31 25.80 -4.22
CA GLU A 202 7.31 26.86 -4.34
C GLU A 202 8.77 26.37 -4.18
N ASN A 203 8.97 25.27 -3.43
CA ASN A 203 10.28 24.68 -3.18
C ASN A 203 10.64 23.55 -4.18
N ALA A 204 9.75 23.24 -5.12
CA ALA A 204 9.93 22.20 -6.11
C ALA A 204 9.66 22.75 -7.52
N PRO A 205 10.71 23.21 -8.28
CA PRO A 205 10.52 23.90 -9.56
C PRO A 205 9.75 23.12 -10.63
N ILE A 206 9.79 21.78 -10.58
CA ILE A 206 9.02 20.89 -11.47
C ILE A 206 7.74 20.36 -10.82
N GLY A 207 7.45 20.78 -9.58
CA GLY A 207 6.38 20.27 -8.73
C GLY A 207 6.78 19.03 -7.92
N VAL A 208 5.91 18.65 -7.00
CA VAL A 208 6.04 17.46 -6.15
C VAL A 208 5.29 16.30 -6.81
N PRO A 209 5.94 15.15 -7.06
CA PRO A 209 5.27 14.01 -7.69
C PRO A 209 4.18 13.44 -6.79
N VAL A 210 3.05 13.06 -7.39
CA VAL A 210 1.91 12.42 -6.74
C VAL A 210 1.68 11.06 -7.37
N GLY A 211 1.54 10.03 -6.52
CA GLY A 211 1.25 8.66 -6.94
C GLY A 211 -0.24 8.31 -6.78
N MET A 212 -0.77 7.59 -7.76
CA MET A 212 -2.05 6.88 -7.67
C MET A 212 -1.78 5.40 -7.43
N GLU A 213 -2.47 4.80 -6.49
CA GLU A 213 -2.44 3.36 -6.27
C GLU A 213 -3.63 2.70 -6.96
N ILE A 214 -3.36 1.61 -7.66
CA ILE A 214 -4.35 0.75 -8.32
C ILE A 214 -4.28 -0.60 -7.62
N ILE A 215 -5.35 -1.01 -6.93
CA ILE A 215 -5.44 -2.27 -6.21
C ILE A 215 -6.40 -3.22 -6.92
N GLY A 216 -6.04 -4.49 -7.00
CA GLY A 216 -6.83 -5.53 -7.63
C GLY A 216 -7.20 -6.69 -6.70
N ARG A 217 -7.89 -7.70 -7.23
CA ARG A 217 -8.15 -8.95 -6.52
C ARG A 217 -6.86 -9.76 -6.37
N PRO A 218 -6.84 -10.75 -5.46
CA PRO A 218 -5.72 -11.68 -5.39
C PRO A 218 -5.36 -12.24 -6.76
N TRP A 219 -4.06 -12.23 -7.09
CA TRP A 219 -3.50 -12.77 -8.34
C TRP A 219 -3.91 -12.01 -9.62
N SER A 220 -4.29 -10.76 -9.50
CA SER A 220 -4.65 -9.91 -10.64
C SER A 220 -3.50 -9.01 -11.13
N GLU A 221 -2.25 -9.33 -10.81
CA GLU A 221 -1.08 -8.58 -11.24
C GLU A 221 -1.05 -8.35 -12.77
N PRO A 222 -1.37 -9.34 -13.64
CA PRO A 222 -1.45 -9.10 -15.08
C PRO A 222 -2.43 -7.98 -15.45
N LEU A 223 -3.62 -7.97 -14.85
CA LEU A 223 -4.63 -6.94 -15.07
C LEU A 223 -4.16 -5.56 -14.60
N LEU A 224 -3.49 -5.49 -13.44
CA LEU A 224 -2.96 -4.23 -12.93
C LEU A 224 -1.87 -3.66 -13.85
N ILE A 225 -1.04 -4.54 -14.43
CA ILE A 225 -0.03 -4.15 -15.43
C ILE A 225 -0.70 -3.64 -16.71
N GLU A 226 -1.75 -4.31 -17.21
CA GLU A 226 -2.52 -3.83 -18.37
C GLU A 226 -3.06 -2.41 -18.15
N ILE A 227 -3.71 -2.17 -17.00
CA ILE A 227 -4.28 -0.86 -16.64
C ILE A 227 -3.18 0.20 -16.50
N ALA A 228 -2.06 -0.15 -15.86
CA ALA A 228 -0.96 0.78 -15.62
C ALA A 228 -0.16 1.12 -16.87
N TYR A 229 -0.17 0.25 -17.89
CA TYR A 229 0.56 0.43 -19.14
C TYR A 229 -0.22 1.23 -20.18
N SER A 230 -1.54 1.19 -20.13
CA SER A 230 -2.43 1.89 -21.07
C SER A 230 -2.64 3.35 -20.71
#